data_0b9b42d9c4bd3a8c825a7674f1876fa5
#
_entry.id   0b9b42d9c4bd3a8c825a7674f1876fa5
#
_cell.length_a   1.000
_cell.length_b   1.000
_cell.length_c   1.000
_cell.angle_alpha   90.00
_cell.angle_beta   90.00
_cell.angle_gamma   90.00
#
_symmetry.space_group_name_H-M   'P 1'
#
loop_
_entity.id
_entity.type
_entity.pdbx_description
1 polymer ?
#
loop_
_entity_poly.entity_id
_entity_poly.type
_entity_poly.pdbx_seq_one_letter_code
_entity_poly.pdbx_strand_id
1 'polypeptide(L)'
;MEYMTTAEIREKYLKFFEEKGCKRMPSSSLIPDDPSLLLTAAGMVQFKPYFLQQKHLEAPYIGTTTVQKCVRTNDIDIIGTTGRHLSFFEMLGNFSFGEYFKKEMCAWALEFSTEVLGLPLERLYFTVFEDDDETIEIWQDLGIDPSHISKLGEDDNFWRAGPTGPCGPCSELYFDQGPEVGCGNPDCAPGCDCDRFLEYWNCVFTQYDAQEDGTLVPLPKKNIDTGMGLERIAAIMQGVDNNYDTDIPVSYTHLTLP
;
A
#
# COMPACT_ATOMS: atom_id res chain seq x y z
N MET A 1 -16.10 -12.91 6.92
CA MET A 1 -15.87 -11.44 6.89
C MET A 1 -17.21 -10.74 7.00
N GLU A 2 -17.27 -9.66 7.74
CA GLU A 2 -18.46 -8.80 7.81
C GLU A 2 -18.37 -7.74 6.70
N TYR A 3 -19.51 -7.47 6.02
CA TYR A 3 -19.58 -6.42 5.00
C TYR A 3 -19.22 -5.06 5.59
N MET A 4 -18.36 -4.29 4.91
CA MET A 4 -18.01 -2.91 5.28
C MET A 4 -18.16 -1.97 4.09
N THR A 5 -18.75 -0.81 4.33
CA THR A 5 -18.75 0.28 3.34
C THR A 5 -17.38 0.93 3.24
N THR A 6 -17.10 1.57 2.10
CA THR A 6 -15.84 2.33 1.93
C THR A 6 -15.68 3.44 2.95
N ALA A 7 -16.78 4.05 3.40
CA ALA A 7 -16.77 5.07 4.45
C ALA A 7 -16.32 4.48 5.80
N GLU A 8 -16.80 3.29 6.16
CA GLU A 8 -16.39 2.58 7.38
C GLU A 8 -14.92 2.15 7.32
N ILE A 9 -14.46 1.63 6.17
CA ILE A 9 -13.06 1.24 5.98
C ILE A 9 -12.13 2.45 6.17
N ARG A 10 -12.45 3.59 5.53
CA ARG A 10 -11.66 4.83 5.70
C ARG A 10 -11.54 5.23 7.17
N GLU A 11 -12.67 5.29 7.87
CA GLU A 11 -12.67 5.76 9.24
C GLU A 11 -11.99 4.77 10.20
N LYS A 12 -12.18 3.45 10.01
CA LYS A 12 -11.48 2.42 10.78
C LYS A 12 -9.96 2.52 10.61
N TYR A 13 -9.49 2.70 9.37
CA TYR A 13 -8.05 2.85 9.08
C TYR A 13 -7.47 4.08 9.77
N LEU A 14 -8.10 5.23 9.60
CA LEU A 14 -7.62 6.48 10.17
C LEU A 14 -7.59 6.42 11.70
N LYS A 15 -8.67 5.90 12.34
CA LYS A 15 -8.73 5.74 13.80
C LYS A 15 -7.68 4.77 14.33
N PHE A 16 -7.49 3.63 13.65
CA PHE A 16 -6.50 2.65 14.05
C PHE A 16 -5.10 3.28 14.15
N PHE A 17 -4.69 4.04 13.14
CA PHE A 17 -3.40 4.69 13.16
C PHE A 17 -3.33 5.93 14.07
N GLU A 18 -4.45 6.63 14.31
CA GLU A 18 -4.51 7.65 15.37
C GLU A 18 -4.28 7.04 16.76
N GLU A 19 -4.85 5.87 17.04
CA GLU A 19 -4.63 5.12 18.28
C GLU A 19 -3.18 4.62 18.43
N LYS A 20 -2.50 4.35 17.31
CA LYS A 20 -1.05 4.07 17.29
C LYS A 20 -0.18 5.34 17.44
N GLY A 21 -0.77 6.54 17.53
CA GLY A 21 -0.06 7.81 17.73
C GLY A 21 0.23 8.59 16.43
N CYS A 22 -0.37 8.22 15.30
CA CYS A 22 -0.23 8.97 14.06
C CYS A 22 -1.17 10.18 14.01
N LYS A 23 -0.70 11.27 13.41
CA LYS A 23 -1.51 12.46 13.12
C LYS A 23 -2.33 12.25 11.85
N ARG A 24 -3.65 12.40 11.95
CA ARG A 24 -4.52 12.41 10.75
C ARG A 24 -4.25 13.66 9.92
N MET A 25 -3.94 13.46 8.65
CA MET A 25 -3.67 14.52 7.68
C MET A 25 -4.70 14.47 6.54
N PRO A 26 -5.11 15.61 6.00
CA PRO A 26 -6.01 15.64 4.86
C PRO A 26 -5.32 15.13 3.59
N SER A 27 -6.13 14.71 2.60
CA SER A 27 -5.65 14.49 1.23
C SER A 27 -5.05 15.79 0.68
N SER A 28 -3.88 15.70 0.09
CA SER A 28 -3.30 16.83 -0.66
C SER A 28 -3.97 17.00 -2.03
N SER A 29 -3.63 18.09 -2.71
CA SER A 29 -4.06 18.35 -4.09
C SER A 29 -3.61 17.22 -5.04
N LEU A 30 -4.41 16.94 -6.07
CA LEU A 30 -4.01 16.06 -7.17
C LEU A 30 -2.90 16.66 -8.04
N ILE A 31 -2.74 17.98 -8.01
CA ILE A 31 -1.60 18.70 -8.61
C ILE A 31 -0.63 18.93 -7.44
N PRO A 32 0.49 18.20 -7.38
CA PRO A 32 1.43 18.32 -6.28
C PRO A 32 2.28 19.58 -6.37
N ASP A 33 2.80 20.02 -5.21
CA ASP A 33 3.78 21.13 -5.17
C ASP A 33 5.19 20.65 -5.63
N ASP A 34 5.38 19.37 -5.92
CA ASP A 34 6.62 18.79 -6.42
C ASP A 34 6.73 18.96 -7.95
N PRO A 35 7.65 19.79 -8.46
CA PRO A 35 7.76 20.07 -9.89
C PRO A 35 8.21 18.85 -10.73
N SER A 36 8.70 17.80 -10.10
CA SER A 36 9.07 16.53 -10.77
C SER A 36 7.86 15.66 -11.11
N LEU A 37 6.69 15.96 -10.57
CA LEU A 37 5.47 15.16 -10.72
C LEU A 37 4.36 15.98 -11.35
N LEU A 38 3.66 15.39 -12.31
CA LEU A 38 2.47 16.02 -12.93
C LEU A 38 1.23 15.86 -12.05
N LEU A 39 1.07 14.70 -11.42
CA LEU A 39 -0.08 14.33 -10.61
C LEU A 39 0.36 13.60 -9.35
N THR A 40 -0.47 13.68 -8.31
CA THR A 40 -0.27 12.93 -7.07
C THR A 40 -0.66 11.46 -7.30
N ALA A 41 0.35 10.61 -7.47
CA ALA A 41 0.19 9.20 -7.80
C ALA A 41 0.27 8.26 -6.57
N ALA A 42 0.63 8.79 -5.40
CA ALA A 42 0.79 8.01 -4.17
C ALA A 42 0.60 8.88 -2.92
N GLY A 43 0.28 8.24 -1.79
CA GLY A 43 0.05 8.90 -0.50
C GLY A 43 1.27 9.65 0.03
N MET A 44 2.46 9.13 -0.26
CA MET A 44 3.73 9.67 0.24
C MET A 44 4.11 11.03 -0.36
N VAL A 45 3.54 11.44 -1.49
CA VAL A 45 3.98 12.64 -2.25
C VAL A 45 3.98 13.89 -1.36
N GLN A 46 2.94 14.12 -0.57
CA GLN A 46 2.87 15.25 0.36
C GLN A 46 3.87 15.18 1.52
N PHE A 47 4.42 13.98 1.79
CA PHE A 47 5.33 13.74 2.92
C PHE A 47 6.80 13.66 2.50
N LYS A 48 7.14 13.82 1.22
CA LYS A 48 8.50 13.81 0.71
C LYS A 48 9.47 14.70 1.50
N PRO A 49 9.08 15.96 1.91
CA PRO A 49 9.94 16.78 2.74
C PRO A 49 10.22 16.22 4.14
N TYR A 50 9.34 15.40 4.69
CA TYR A 50 9.54 14.74 5.99
C TYR A 50 10.52 13.57 5.88
N PHE A 51 10.40 12.75 4.81
CA PHE A 51 11.36 11.68 4.52
C PHE A 51 12.79 12.21 4.35
N LEU A 52 12.93 13.35 3.70
CA LEU A 52 14.21 14.03 3.49
C LEU A 52 14.67 14.88 4.67
N GLN A 53 14.00 14.82 5.81
CA GLN A 53 14.29 15.60 7.03
C GLN A 53 14.30 17.13 6.83
N GLN A 54 13.63 17.63 5.79
CA GLN A 54 13.42 19.05 5.52
C GLN A 54 12.27 19.63 6.37
N LYS A 55 11.35 18.76 6.79
CA LYS A 55 10.27 19.04 7.74
C LYS A 55 10.26 17.99 8.84
N HIS A 56 9.77 18.37 10.02
CA HIS A 56 9.65 17.49 11.16
C HIS A 56 8.20 17.44 11.64
N LEU A 57 7.78 16.27 12.11
CA LEU A 57 6.50 16.12 12.75
C LEU A 57 6.59 16.64 14.19
N GLU A 58 5.57 17.39 14.61
CA GLU A 58 5.49 17.92 15.97
C GLU A 58 5.13 16.81 16.96
N ALA A 59 5.81 16.79 18.12
CA ALA A 59 5.42 15.91 19.21
C ALA A 59 3.95 16.20 19.65
N PRO A 60 3.19 15.19 20.10
CA PRO A 60 3.64 13.84 20.48
C PRO A 60 3.52 12.79 19.37
N TYR A 61 3.28 13.19 18.13
CA TYR A 61 3.00 12.25 17.04
C TYR A 61 4.25 11.48 16.61
N ILE A 62 4.08 10.19 16.35
CA ILE A 62 5.14 9.28 15.86
C ILE A 62 5.06 9.04 14.36
N GLY A 63 4.03 9.56 13.69
CA GLY A 63 3.80 9.38 12.26
C GLY A 63 2.57 10.15 11.80
N THR A 64 2.19 9.92 10.55
CA THR A 64 0.96 10.47 9.98
C THR A 64 0.11 9.38 9.37
N THR A 65 -1.20 9.61 9.25
CA THR A 65 -2.13 8.77 8.49
C THR A 65 -3.04 9.63 7.62
N THR A 66 -3.36 9.16 6.42
CA THR A 66 -4.20 9.90 5.47
C THR A 66 -4.96 8.95 4.55
N VAL A 67 -6.04 9.46 3.96
CA VAL A 67 -6.69 8.88 2.79
C VAL A 67 -6.41 9.83 1.63
N GLN A 68 -5.42 9.50 0.80
CA GLN A 68 -4.96 10.33 -0.30
C GLN A 68 -5.68 9.98 -1.59
N LYS A 69 -6.28 10.97 -2.24
CA LYS A 69 -6.77 10.87 -3.61
C LYS A 69 -5.60 10.83 -4.58
N CYS A 70 -5.57 9.83 -5.45
CA CYS A 70 -4.47 9.58 -6.38
C CYS A 70 -4.96 9.50 -7.81
N VAL A 71 -4.10 9.90 -8.75
CA VAL A 71 -4.31 9.70 -10.19
C VAL A 71 -3.06 9.03 -10.77
N ARG A 72 -3.29 7.90 -11.46
CA ARG A 72 -2.27 7.21 -12.26
C ARG A 72 -2.73 7.10 -13.70
N THR A 73 -1.86 7.42 -14.63
CA THR A 73 -2.13 7.39 -16.07
C THR A 73 -1.29 6.36 -16.83
N ASN A 74 -0.31 5.76 -16.18
CA ASN A 74 0.54 4.71 -16.77
C ASN A 74 -0.26 3.45 -17.13
N ASP A 75 -1.35 3.17 -16.42
CA ASP A 75 -2.18 1.97 -16.66
C ASP A 75 -3.43 2.27 -17.52
N ILE A 76 -3.48 3.42 -18.19
CA ILE A 76 -4.68 3.89 -18.89
C ILE A 76 -5.17 2.92 -19.98
N ASP A 77 -4.26 2.18 -20.60
CA ASP A 77 -4.58 1.23 -21.67
C ASP A 77 -5.25 -0.06 -21.16
N ILE A 78 -5.10 -0.36 -19.86
CA ILE A 78 -5.68 -1.55 -19.22
C ILE A 78 -6.87 -1.24 -18.33
N ILE A 79 -7.20 0.04 -18.13
CA ILE A 79 -8.37 0.45 -17.35
C ILE A 79 -9.65 -0.06 -18.01
N GLY A 80 -10.50 -0.72 -17.20
CA GLY A 80 -11.73 -1.35 -17.67
C GLY A 80 -11.55 -2.72 -18.35
N THR A 81 -10.30 -3.17 -18.53
CA THR A 81 -10.00 -4.54 -19.00
C THR A 81 -9.71 -5.50 -17.85
N THR A 82 -9.39 -4.96 -16.69
CA THR A 82 -9.16 -5.67 -15.43
C THR A 82 -10.06 -5.13 -14.33
N GLY A 83 -10.39 -5.94 -13.34
CA GLY A 83 -11.20 -5.54 -12.18
C GLY A 83 -10.48 -4.66 -11.16
N ARG A 84 -9.14 -4.53 -11.26
CA ARG A 84 -8.29 -3.97 -10.22
C ARG A 84 -7.58 -2.64 -10.58
N HIS A 85 -7.57 -2.23 -11.85
CA HIS A 85 -6.90 -1.00 -12.30
C HIS A 85 -7.87 0.16 -12.46
N LEU A 86 -7.50 1.29 -11.86
CA LEU A 86 -8.26 2.54 -11.84
C LEU A 86 -7.32 3.70 -12.16
N SER A 87 -7.81 4.71 -12.92
CA SER A 87 -7.05 5.96 -13.13
C SER A 87 -7.11 6.89 -11.93
N PHE A 88 -8.24 6.91 -11.23
CA PHE A 88 -8.46 7.67 -10.01
C PHE A 88 -8.85 6.69 -8.90
N PHE A 89 -8.19 6.80 -7.74
CA PHE A 89 -8.43 5.93 -6.59
C PHE A 89 -8.03 6.60 -5.29
N GLU A 90 -8.43 6.03 -4.16
CA GLU A 90 -8.00 6.47 -2.86
C GLU A 90 -6.96 5.50 -2.27
N MET A 91 -5.87 6.06 -1.77
CA MET A 91 -4.80 5.33 -1.09
C MET A 91 -4.84 5.65 0.40
N LEU A 92 -5.14 4.64 1.21
CA LEU A 92 -5.02 4.67 2.65
C LEU A 92 -3.54 4.51 2.99
N GLY A 93 -2.97 5.43 3.77
CA GLY A 93 -1.55 5.41 4.07
C GLY A 93 -1.22 5.79 5.49
N ASN A 94 -0.19 5.18 6.05
CA ASN A 94 0.47 5.58 7.27
C ASN A 94 1.97 5.71 7.04
N PHE A 95 2.58 6.69 7.68
CA PHE A 95 3.94 7.14 7.39
C PHE A 95 4.69 7.37 8.68
N SER A 96 5.94 6.88 8.73
CA SER A 96 6.89 7.15 9.82
C SER A 96 8.11 7.88 9.29
N PHE A 97 8.60 8.83 10.06
CA PHE A 97 9.77 9.63 9.71
C PHE A 97 10.92 9.37 10.69
N GLY A 98 11.20 8.06 10.91
CA GLY A 98 12.26 7.57 11.77
C GLY A 98 11.85 7.26 13.21
N GLU A 99 10.55 7.08 13.47
CA GLU A 99 10.02 6.77 14.81
C GLU A 99 9.67 5.29 14.96
N TYR A 100 8.96 4.67 14.00
CA TYR A 100 8.73 3.23 13.93
C TYR A 100 9.17 2.67 12.58
N PHE A 101 9.40 1.36 12.52
CA PHE A 101 9.92 0.73 11.31
C PHE A 101 9.28 -0.65 11.09
N LYS A 102 9.98 -1.61 10.49
CA LYS A 102 9.47 -2.88 10.00
C LYS A 102 8.66 -3.66 11.03
N LYS A 103 9.17 -3.84 12.26
CA LYS A 103 8.53 -4.67 13.29
C LYS A 103 7.15 -4.17 13.66
N GLU A 104 7.07 -2.88 13.98
CA GLU A 104 5.79 -2.24 14.31
C GLU A 104 4.86 -2.24 13.10
N MET A 105 5.39 -1.91 11.92
CA MET A 105 4.56 -1.82 10.72
C MET A 105 3.96 -3.17 10.32
N CYS A 106 4.75 -4.24 10.27
CA CYS A 106 4.26 -5.58 9.95
C CYS A 106 3.23 -6.06 10.99
N ALA A 107 3.51 -5.84 12.30
CA ALA A 107 2.56 -6.18 13.35
C ALA A 107 1.23 -5.44 13.21
N TRP A 108 1.27 -4.12 12.93
CA TRP A 108 0.06 -3.31 12.75
C TRP A 108 -0.69 -3.66 11.46
N ALA A 109 0.02 -4.00 10.38
CA ALA A 109 -0.61 -4.45 9.16
C ALA A 109 -1.38 -5.76 9.37
N LEU A 110 -0.77 -6.71 10.10
CA LEU A 110 -1.43 -7.96 10.45
C LEU A 110 -2.63 -7.73 11.37
N GLU A 111 -2.47 -6.95 12.46
CA GLU A 111 -3.53 -6.59 13.41
C GLU A 111 -4.70 -5.92 12.70
N PHE A 112 -4.44 -4.93 11.84
CA PHE A 112 -5.51 -4.26 11.10
C PHE A 112 -6.25 -5.22 10.17
N SER A 113 -5.52 -6.05 9.45
CA SER A 113 -6.10 -7.00 8.50
C SER A 113 -6.95 -8.07 9.20
N THR A 114 -6.47 -8.65 10.30
CA THR A 114 -7.13 -9.79 10.95
C THR A 114 -8.12 -9.38 12.03
N GLU A 115 -7.82 -8.36 12.84
CA GLU A 115 -8.65 -7.98 13.98
C GLU A 115 -9.63 -6.86 13.65
N VAL A 116 -9.24 -5.87 12.81
CA VAL A 116 -10.11 -4.74 12.47
C VAL A 116 -10.99 -5.04 11.26
N LEU A 117 -10.40 -5.61 10.20
CA LEU A 117 -11.13 -6.00 9.01
C LEU A 117 -11.73 -7.42 9.10
N GLY A 118 -11.18 -8.28 9.96
CA GLY A 118 -11.63 -9.66 10.11
C GLY A 118 -11.31 -10.55 8.92
N LEU A 119 -10.21 -10.27 8.21
CA LEU A 119 -9.75 -11.11 7.12
C LEU A 119 -9.22 -12.44 7.69
N PRO A 120 -9.61 -13.59 7.11
CA PRO A 120 -9.13 -14.88 7.56
C PRO A 120 -7.64 -15.04 7.23
N LEU A 121 -6.82 -15.35 8.24
CA LEU A 121 -5.36 -15.43 8.12
C LEU A 121 -4.91 -16.43 7.05
N GLU A 122 -5.63 -17.53 6.91
CA GLU A 122 -5.37 -18.58 5.92
C GLU A 122 -5.54 -18.11 4.45
N ARG A 123 -6.14 -16.94 4.23
CA ARG A 123 -6.28 -16.32 2.91
C ARG A 123 -5.30 -15.16 2.70
N LEU A 124 -4.47 -14.83 3.71
CA LEU A 124 -3.47 -13.79 3.60
C LEU A 124 -2.13 -14.36 3.13
N TYR A 125 -1.56 -13.72 2.13
CA TYR A 125 -0.23 -14.01 1.60
C TYR A 125 0.62 -12.76 1.62
N PHE A 126 1.93 -12.94 1.71
CA PHE A 126 2.89 -11.86 1.89
C PHE A 126 4.00 -12.01 0.86
N THR A 127 4.41 -10.91 0.25
CA THR A 127 5.64 -10.90 -0.53
C THR A 127 6.68 -10.04 0.17
N VAL A 128 7.94 -10.35 -0.08
CA VAL A 128 9.09 -9.60 0.45
C VAL A 128 10.15 -9.49 -0.64
N PHE A 129 10.92 -8.43 -0.57
CA PHE A 129 12.09 -8.28 -1.44
C PHE A 129 13.08 -9.43 -1.21
N GLU A 130 13.63 -9.99 -2.28
CA GLU A 130 14.42 -11.22 -2.26
C GLU A 130 15.63 -11.18 -1.33
N ASP A 131 16.23 -10.00 -1.10
CA ASP A 131 17.36 -9.77 -0.21
C ASP A 131 16.96 -9.28 1.20
N ASP A 132 15.65 -9.23 1.51
CA ASP A 132 15.14 -8.74 2.81
C ASP A 132 14.77 -9.87 3.75
N ASP A 133 15.75 -10.64 4.20
CA ASP A 133 15.56 -11.74 5.14
C ASP A 133 15.01 -11.27 6.51
N GLU A 134 15.34 -10.03 6.95
CA GLU A 134 14.80 -9.44 8.18
C GLU A 134 13.27 -9.38 8.16
N THR A 135 12.67 -8.99 7.04
CA THR A 135 11.20 -8.91 6.93
C THR A 135 10.56 -10.30 6.94
N ILE A 136 11.22 -11.32 6.37
CA ILE A 136 10.74 -12.71 6.45
C ILE A 136 10.71 -13.18 7.91
N GLU A 137 11.81 -12.96 8.66
CA GLU A 137 11.87 -13.32 10.06
C GLU A 137 10.77 -12.61 10.88
N ILE A 138 10.50 -11.33 10.61
CA ILE A 138 9.44 -10.59 11.28
C ILE A 138 8.06 -11.22 11.01
N TRP A 139 7.73 -11.57 9.75
CA TRP A 139 6.45 -12.23 9.45
C TRP A 139 6.33 -13.60 10.12
N GLN A 140 7.40 -14.39 10.12
CA GLN A 140 7.42 -15.71 10.81
C GLN A 140 7.26 -15.57 12.33
N ASP A 141 7.91 -14.57 12.93
CA ASP A 141 7.77 -14.27 14.37
C ASP A 141 6.32 -13.84 14.73
N LEU A 142 5.61 -13.23 13.78
CA LEU A 142 4.19 -12.88 13.90
C LEU A 142 3.25 -14.08 13.66
N GLY A 143 3.80 -15.26 13.36
CA GLY A 143 3.04 -16.50 13.19
C GLY A 143 2.57 -16.78 11.77
N ILE A 144 3.10 -16.07 10.77
CA ILE A 144 2.79 -16.36 9.36
C ILE A 144 3.52 -17.63 8.92
N ASP A 145 2.76 -18.57 8.32
CA ASP A 145 3.33 -19.79 7.77
C ASP A 145 4.32 -19.44 6.62
N PRO A 146 5.52 -20.02 6.61
CA PRO A 146 6.50 -19.79 5.54
C PRO A 146 5.96 -20.04 4.12
N SER A 147 4.98 -20.92 3.94
CA SER A 147 4.34 -21.18 2.66
C SER A 147 3.46 -20.02 2.15
N HIS A 148 3.13 -19.07 3.02
CA HIS A 148 2.40 -17.85 2.69
C HIS A 148 3.32 -16.66 2.40
N ILE A 149 4.65 -16.85 2.45
CA ILE A 149 5.63 -15.80 2.20
C ILE A 149 6.38 -16.11 0.90
N SER A 150 6.33 -15.21 -0.06
CA SER A 150 7.04 -15.32 -1.33
C SER A 150 8.13 -14.25 -1.45
N LYS A 151 9.29 -14.61 -1.98
CA LYS A 151 10.36 -13.68 -2.34
C LYS A 151 10.16 -13.24 -3.79
N LEU A 152 10.13 -11.93 -4.02
CA LEU A 152 10.08 -11.35 -5.36
C LEU A 152 11.23 -10.36 -5.58
N GLY A 153 11.53 -10.09 -6.83
CA GLY A 153 12.65 -9.24 -7.24
C GLY A 153 12.36 -7.75 -7.14
N GLU A 154 13.27 -6.97 -7.73
CA GLU A 154 13.23 -5.51 -7.70
C GLU A 154 11.99 -4.93 -8.41
N ASP A 155 11.51 -5.58 -9.45
CA ASP A 155 10.34 -5.13 -10.22
C ASP A 155 9.05 -5.14 -9.40
N ASP A 156 8.94 -6.04 -8.43
CA ASP A 156 7.74 -6.21 -7.59
C ASP A 156 7.92 -5.63 -6.18
N ASN A 157 9.01 -5.98 -5.50
CA ASN A 157 9.18 -5.67 -4.07
C ASN A 157 10.26 -4.62 -3.77
N PHE A 158 10.56 -3.71 -4.70
CA PHE A 158 11.38 -2.53 -4.43
C PHE A 158 10.73 -1.27 -4.99
N TRP A 159 10.18 -0.44 -4.10
CA TRP A 159 9.43 0.75 -4.50
C TRP A 159 10.31 2.00 -4.60
N ARG A 160 10.05 2.84 -5.62
CA ARG A 160 10.75 4.11 -5.89
C ARG A 160 9.73 5.23 -6.08
N ALA A 161 9.97 6.39 -5.45
CA ALA A 161 9.12 7.58 -5.60
C ALA A 161 9.23 8.26 -6.98
N GLY A 162 10.07 7.72 -7.85
CA GLY A 162 10.39 8.24 -9.18
C GLY A 162 11.81 7.85 -9.57
N PRO A 163 12.38 8.45 -10.63
CA PRO A 163 13.76 8.20 -11.02
C PRO A 163 14.76 8.57 -9.92
N THR A 164 14.42 9.54 -9.08
CA THR A 164 15.20 10.00 -7.94
C THR A 164 14.30 10.20 -6.72
N GLY A 165 14.88 10.10 -5.52
CA GLY A 165 14.19 10.34 -4.26
C GLY A 165 14.06 9.10 -3.38
N PRO A 166 13.25 9.20 -2.32
CA PRO A 166 13.10 8.14 -1.32
C PRO A 166 12.65 6.81 -1.94
N CYS A 167 13.32 5.71 -1.55
CA CYS A 167 13.04 4.37 -2.03
C CYS A 167 13.46 3.31 -1.01
N GLY A 168 13.06 2.06 -1.25
CA GLY A 168 13.45 0.93 -0.43
C GLY A 168 12.70 -0.35 -0.76
N PRO A 169 13.13 -1.48 -0.17
CA PRO A 169 12.41 -2.74 -0.27
C PRO A 169 11.01 -2.61 0.32
N CYS A 170 10.10 -3.42 -0.14
CA CYS A 170 8.76 -3.46 0.38
C CYS A 170 8.26 -4.88 0.65
N SER A 171 7.20 -4.95 1.43
CA SER A 171 6.43 -6.16 1.65
C SER A 171 4.97 -5.86 1.32
N GLU A 172 4.38 -6.69 0.48
CA GLU A 172 3.00 -6.53 0.05
C GLU A 172 2.12 -7.59 0.67
N LEU A 173 0.89 -7.21 1.01
CA LEU A 173 -0.14 -8.08 1.54
C LEU A 173 -1.16 -8.38 0.44
N TYR A 174 -1.38 -9.67 0.22
CA TYR A 174 -2.31 -10.21 -0.77
C TYR A 174 -3.44 -10.96 -0.10
N PHE A 175 -4.60 -10.93 -0.73
CA PHE A 175 -5.74 -11.75 -0.36
C PHE A 175 -5.99 -12.81 -1.44
N ASP A 176 -6.01 -14.10 -1.07
CA ASP A 176 -6.38 -15.18 -1.98
C ASP A 176 -7.90 -15.17 -2.20
N GLN A 177 -8.33 -14.73 -3.37
CA GLN A 177 -9.75 -14.68 -3.76
C GLN A 177 -10.33 -16.06 -4.08
N GLY A 178 -9.46 -17.05 -4.25
CA GLY A 178 -9.83 -18.43 -4.54
C GLY A 178 -9.37 -18.90 -5.93
N PRO A 179 -9.23 -20.20 -6.12
CA PRO A 179 -8.73 -20.77 -7.37
C PRO A 179 -9.67 -20.53 -8.56
N GLU A 180 -10.95 -20.26 -8.33
CA GLU A 180 -11.97 -20.01 -9.34
C GLU A 180 -11.76 -18.73 -10.13
N VAL A 181 -11.10 -17.73 -9.54
CA VAL A 181 -10.72 -16.47 -10.22
C VAL A 181 -9.27 -16.48 -10.71
N GLY A 182 -8.56 -17.58 -10.48
CA GLY A 182 -7.16 -17.76 -10.85
C GLY A 182 -6.94 -18.19 -12.31
N CYS A 183 -5.67 -18.20 -12.74
CA CYS A 183 -5.26 -18.63 -14.09
C CYS A 183 -5.33 -20.15 -14.31
N GLY A 184 -5.69 -20.93 -13.29
CA GLY A 184 -5.71 -22.40 -13.37
C GLY A 184 -4.33 -23.08 -13.31
N ASN A 185 -3.25 -22.31 -13.18
CA ASN A 185 -1.92 -22.87 -12.97
C ASN A 185 -1.82 -23.43 -11.54
N PRO A 186 -1.38 -24.69 -11.34
CA PRO A 186 -1.17 -25.24 -10.01
C PRO A 186 -0.10 -24.50 -9.19
N ASP A 187 0.86 -23.86 -9.87
CA ASP A 187 1.94 -23.07 -9.24
C ASP A 187 1.58 -21.58 -9.10
N CYS A 188 0.29 -21.23 -9.22
CA CYS A 188 -0.17 -19.84 -9.05
C CYS A 188 0.09 -19.35 -7.63
N ALA A 189 0.85 -18.25 -7.52
CA ALA A 189 1.28 -17.63 -6.27
C ALA A 189 1.20 -16.09 -6.37
N PRO A 190 1.37 -15.34 -5.28
CA PRO A 190 1.55 -13.89 -5.32
C PRO A 190 2.63 -13.47 -6.32
N GLY A 191 2.39 -12.40 -7.08
CA GLY A 191 3.21 -12.00 -8.24
C GLY A 191 2.73 -12.58 -9.58
N CYS A 192 1.72 -13.48 -9.58
CA CYS A 192 1.05 -13.89 -10.82
C CYS A 192 0.13 -12.77 -11.33
N ASP A 193 0.10 -12.55 -12.65
CA ASP A 193 -0.74 -11.53 -13.29
C ASP A 193 -2.26 -11.80 -13.21
N CYS A 194 -2.67 -12.98 -12.72
CA CYS A 194 -4.08 -13.31 -12.56
C CYS A 194 -4.70 -12.62 -11.32
N ASP A 195 -6.04 -12.67 -11.25
CA ASP A 195 -6.79 -11.98 -10.19
C ASP A 195 -6.92 -12.80 -8.88
N ARG A 196 -6.32 -14.02 -8.79
CA ARG A 196 -6.45 -14.86 -7.60
C ARG A 196 -5.87 -14.19 -6.35
N PHE A 197 -4.61 -13.75 -6.45
CA PHE A 197 -3.92 -13.08 -5.34
C PHE A 197 -4.02 -11.57 -5.55
N LEU A 198 -5.00 -10.95 -4.90
CA LEU A 198 -5.21 -9.50 -5.00
C LEU A 198 -4.33 -8.77 -3.98
N GLU A 199 -3.29 -8.08 -4.46
CA GLU A 199 -2.51 -7.15 -3.64
C GLU A 199 -3.45 -6.02 -3.18
N TYR A 200 -3.57 -5.84 -1.86
CA TYR A 200 -4.39 -4.77 -1.30
C TYR A 200 -3.59 -3.77 -0.48
N TRP A 201 -2.41 -4.12 0.03
CA TRP A 201 -1.59 -3.23 0.85
C TRP A 201 -0.10 -3.41 0.56
N ASN A 202 0.60 -2.31 0.28
CA ASN A 202 2.05 -2.28 0.13
C ASN A 202 2.68 -1.52 1.31
N CYS A 203 3.66 -2.14 1.99
CA CYS A 203 4.44 -1.58 3.09
C CYS A 203 5.88 -1.35 2.63
N VAL A 204 6.22 -0.09 2.33
CA VAL A 204 7.56 0.30 1.86
C VAL A 204 8.46 0.67 3.03
N PHE A 205 9.62 0.04 3.11
CA PHE A 205 10.66 0.30 4.11
C PHE A 205 11.68 1.28 3.52
N THR A 206 11.30 2.54 3.47
CA THR A 206 12.06 3.61 2.84
C THR A 206 13.33 3.91 3.61
N GLN A 207 14.46 3.49 3.07
CA GLN A 207 15.76 3.60 3.73
C GLN A 207 16.87 4.14 2.83
N TYR A 208 16.58 4.40 1.55
CA TYR A 208 17.52 4.95 0.58
C TYR A 208 16.94 6.18 -0.11
N ASP A 209 17.84 6.99 -0.66
CA ASP A 209 17.57 8.09 -1.59
C ASP A 209 18.25 7.75 -2.92
N ALA A 210 17.45 7.51 -3.97
CA ALA A 210 17.95 7.22 -5.30
C ALA A 210 18.47 8.49 -5.97
N GLN A 211 19.68 8.44 -6.49
CA GLN A 211 20.34 9.54 -7.18
C GLN A 211 20.16 9.41 -8.71
N GLU A 212 20.44 10.50 -9.46
CA GLU A 212 20.33 10.53 -10.92
C GLU A 212 21.21 9.49 -11.65
N ASP A 213 22.32 9.10 -11.05
CA ASP A 213 23.24 8.08 -11.57
C ASP A 213 22.83 6.64 -11.21
N GLY A 214 21.68 6.47 -10.53
CA GLY A 214 21.18 5.18 -10.04
C GLY A 214 21.76 4.73 -8.70
N THR A 215 22.67 5.50 -8.10
CA THR A 215 23.25 5.17 -6.79
C THR A 215 22.17 5.30 -5.70
N LEU A 216 22.14 4.33 -4.77
CA LEU A 216 21.29 4.35 -3.59
C LEU A 216 22.08 4.86 -2.37
N VAL A 217 21.75 6.04 -1.90
CA VAL A 217 22.36 6.64 -0.71
C VAL A 217 21.49 6.37 0.50
N PRO A 218 22.03 5.79 1.60
CA PRO A 218 21.22 5.58 2.81
C PRO A 218 20.63 6.89 3.35
N LEU A 219 19.32 6.89 3.65
CA LEU A 219 18.68 8.02 4.32
C LEU A 219 19.18 8.15 5.76
N PRO A 220 19.20 9.37 6.32
CA PRO A 220 19.61 9.61 7.71
C PRO A 220 18.76 8.86 8.74
N LYS A 221 17.51 8.62 8.41
CA LYS A 221 16.55 7.82 9.19
C LYS A 221 15.86 6.81 8.29
N LYS A 222 15.55 5.65 8.85
CA LYS A 222 14.67 4.66 8.23
C LYS A 222 13.22 5.09 8.42
N ASN A 223 12.44 5.03 7.35
CA ASN A 223 11.08 5.55 7.32
C ASN A 223 10.10 4.46 6.89
N ILE A 224 8.82 4.67 7.18
CA ILE A 224 7.72 3.85 6.68
C ILE A 224 6.87 4.69 5.73
N ASP A 225 6.59 4.12 4.56
CA ASP A 225 5.61 4.58 3.60
C ASP A 225 4.67 3.41 3.30
N THR A 226 3.36 3.59 3.43
CA THR A 226 2.43 2.53 3.08
C THR A 226 1.31 3.02 2.18
N GLY A 227 0.79 2.11 1.36
CA GLY A 227 -0.36 2.35 0.50
C GLY A 227 -1.28 1.14 0.45
N MET A 228 -2.48 1.28 1.04
CA MET A 228 -3.57 0.32 0.87
C MET A 228 -4.58 0.90 -0.11
N GLY A 229 -4.89 0.17 -1.19
CA GLY A 229 -5.91 0.57 -2.15
C GLY A 229 -7.31 0.45 -1.53
N LEU A 230 -8.00 1.58 -1.34
CA LEU A 230 -9.34 1.57 -0.73
C LEU A 230 -10.31 0.73 -1.56
N GLU A 231 -10.30 0.87 -2.87
CA GLU A 231 -11.19 0.15 -3.78
C GLU A 231 -10.91 -1.36 -3.77
N ARG A 232 -9.64 -1.76 -3.68
CA ARG A 232 -9.24 -3.18 -3.59
C ARG A 232 -9.71 -3.81 -2.28
N ILE A 233 -9.44 -3.18 -1.15
CA ILE A 233 -9.90 -3.70 0.14
C ILE A 233 -11.44 -3.64 0.28
N ALA A 234 -12.10 -2.64 -0.32
CA ALA A 234 -13.55 -2.57 -0.39
C ALA A 234 -14.13 -3.74 -1.19
N ALA A 235 -13.54 -4.07 -2.34
CA ALA A 235 -13.98 -5.22 -3.14
C ALA A 235 -13.91 -6.52 -2.31
N ILE A 236 -12.80 -6.75 -1.59
CA ILE A 236 -12.65 -7.90 -0.69
C ILE A 236 -13.74 -7.90 0.39
N MET A 237 -13.94 -6.76 1.08
CA MET A 237 -14.89 -6.66 2.21
C MET A 237 -16.35 -6.73 1.77
N GLN A 238 -16.66 -6.35 0.53
CA GLN A 238 -18.00 -6.36 -0.04
C GLN A 238 -18.29 -7.63 -0.83
N GLY A 239 -17.28 -8.51 -1.02
CA GLY A 239 -17.43 -9.78 -1.70
C GLY A 239 -17.74 -9.64 -3.18
N VAL A 240 -17.14 -8.65 -3.85
CA VAL A 240 -17.27 -8.41 -5.30
C VAL A 240 -15.92 -8.63 -5.99
N ASP A 241 -15.97 -9.11 -7.23
CA ASP A 241 -14.76 -9.48 -8.00
C ASP A 241 -14.13 -8.29 -8.73
N ASN A 242 -14.73 -7.11 -8.59
CA ASN A 242 -14.36 -5.94 -9.39
C ASN A 242 -14.46 -4.66 -8.54
N ASN A 243 -13.45 -3.82 -8.58
CA ASN A 243 -13.42 -2.52 -7.89
C ASN A 243 -14.57 -1.60 -8.31
N TYR A 244 -15.10 -1.77 -9.53
CA TYR A 244 -16.21 -0.97 -10.06
C TYR A 244 -17.58 -1.36 -9.49
N ASP A 245 -17.70 -2.53 -8.86
CA ASP A 245 -18.95 -3.05 -8.27
C ASP A 245 -19.05 -2.75 -6.76
N THR A 246 -18.08 -2.02 -6.22
CA THR A 246 -18.10 -1.56 -4.83
C THR A 246 -19.12 -0.42 -4.61
N ASP A 247 -19.33 -0.04 -3.36
CA ASP A 247 -20.22 1.08 -2.99
C ASP A 247 -19.64 2.47 -3.36
N ILE A 248 -18.44 2.53 -3.96
CA ILE A 248 -17.89 3.77 -4.54
C ILE A 248 -18.61 4.03 -5.88
N PRO A 249 -19.27 5.21 -6.05
CA PRO A 249 -19.94 5.52 -7.31
C PRO A 249 -18.99 5.46 -8.51
N VAL A 250 -19.40 4.80 -9.58
CA VAL A 250 -18.63 4.68 -10.85
C VAL A 250 -18.18 6.04 -11.39
N SER A 251 -19.00 7.09 -11.20
CA SER A 251 -18.65 8.47 -11.56
C SER A 251 -17.48 9.04 -10.77
N TYR A 252 -17.11 8.43 -9.64
CA TYR A 252 -15.98 8.81 -8.81
C TYR A 252 -14.69 8.13 -9.27
N THR A 253 -14.80 6.90 -9.75
CA THR A 253 -13.67 6.08 -10.23
C THR A 253 -13.36 6.30 -11.71
N HIS A 254 -14.32 6.87 -12.47
CA HIS A 254 -14.18 7.24 -13.86
C HIS A 254 -14.27 8.76 -14.00
N LEU A 255 -13.16 9.41 -14.24
CA LEU A 255 -13.15 10.73 -14.85
C LEU A 255 -13.61 10.56 -16.29
N THR A 256 -14.92 10.55 -16.54
CA THR A 256 -15.43 10.82 -17.87
C THR A 256 -15.12 12.30 -18.16
N LEU A 257 -14.05 12.53 -18.90
CA LEU A 257 -13.83 13.82 -19.53
C LEU A 257 -15.02 14.07 -20.47
N PRO A 258 -15.62 15.28 -20.45
CA PRO A 258 -16.71 15.64 -21.33
C PRO A 258 -16.31 15.60 -22.78
#